data_a6e1a99b1a86db76284ae5f41926c19c
#
_entry.id   a6e1a99b1a86db76284ae5f41926c19c
#
_cell.length_a   1.000
_cell.length_b   1.000
_cell.length_c   1.000
_cell.angle_alpha   90.00
_cell.angle_beta   90.00
_cell.angle_gamma   90.00
#
_symmetry.space_group_name_H-M   'P 1'
#
loop_
_entity.id
_entity.type
_entity.pdbx_description
1 polymer ?
#
loop_
_entity_poly.entity_id
_entity_poly.type
_entity_poly.pdbx_seq_one_letter_code
_entity_poly.pdbx_strand_id
1 'polypeptide(L)'
;YYFTSGSGAMIKGRWLTDSKGQKRYFNSNGTMKTGWYKDSKTKYSYYFNTSNGIAYTGLKKISGSYYYFSKKSGVRYEKGFGHVGSRHYYFNPSNGKAQTGWLTLNGKKYYFNTSSAVMYMNTTAAISGKTYVFDSNGVATEKQSSTTTGSTFTWYDQKHKRNYTILSQFNTHTGIANGAKSNLDILAAVCETEAGDQ
;
A
#
# COMPACT_ATOMS: atom_id res chain seq x y z
N TYR A 1 -25.49 -33.58 -3.26
CA TYR A 1 -26.80 -33.42 -2.64
C TYR A 1 -26.70 -33.60 -1.14
N TYR A 2 -27.63 -33.01 -0.39
CA TYR A 2 -27.74 -33.18 1.05
C TYR A 2 -29.21 -33.36 1.43
N PHE A 3 -29.45 -34.33 2.31
CA PHE A 3 -30.78 -34.67 2.81
C PHE A 3 -30.85 -34.45 4.31
N THR A 4 -31.99 -34.00 4.81
CA THR A 4 -32.21 -33.80 6.25
C THR A 4 -32.33 -35.16 6.96
N SER A 5 -31.70 -35.32 8.12
CA SER A 5 -31.65 -36.58 8.86
C SER A 5 -33.01 -37.04 9.36
N GLY A 6 -33.96 -36.14 9.60
CA GLY A 6 -35.27 -36.49 10.13
C GLY A 6 -36.30 -36.84 9.05
N SER A 7 -36.41 -36.02 8.01
CA SER A 7 -37.46 -36.16 6.97
C SER A 7 -36.96 -36.77 5.66
N GLY A 8 -35.65 -36.97 5.50
CA GLY A 8 -35.07 -37.37 4.22
C GLY A 8 -35.24 -36.34 3.09
N ALA A 9 -35.73 -35.14 3.40
CA ALA A 9 -35.98 -34.10 2.39
C ALA A 9 -34.69 -33.53 1.86
N MET A 10 -34.58 -33.35 0.53
CA MET A 10 -33.43 -32.76 -0.12
C MET A 10 -33.34 -31.27 0.19
N ILE A 11 -32.15 -30.78 0.62
CA ILE A 11 -31.88 -29.37 0.78
C ILE A 11 -31.63 -28.77 -0.60
N LYS A 12 -32.41 -27.73 -0.95
CA LYS A 12 -32.31 -27.01 -2.21
C LYS A 12 -32.64 -25.50 -2.04
N GLY A 13 -31.99 -24.65 -2.84
CA GLY A 13 -32.25 -23.22 -2.88
C GLY A 13 -31.93 -22.46 -1.58
N ARG A 14 -31.10 -23.02 -0.68
CA ARG A 14 -30.85 -22.42 0.64
C ARG A 14 -29.47 -22.72 1.22
N TRP A 15 -29.16 -21.96 2.24
CA TRP A 15 -27.98 -22.14 3.07
C TRP A 15 -28.17 -23.29 4.05
N LEU A 16 -27.09 -24.01 4.31
CA LEU A 16 -26.95 -24.96 5.39
C LEU A 16 -25.75 -24.59 6.23
N THR A 17 -25.90 -24.55 7.55
CA THR A 17 -24.81 -24.45 8.51
C THR A 17 -24.74 -25.74 9.29
N ASP A 18 -23.59 -26.39 9.30
CA ASP A 18 -23.37 -27.62 10.04
C ASP A 18 -23.04 -27.34 11.53
N SER A 19 -22.90 -28.40 12.33
CA SER A 19 -22.57 -28.32 13.76
C SER A 19 -21.23 -27.66 14.07
N LYS A 20 -20.33 -27.57 13.08
CA LYS A 20 -19.03 -26.90 13.17
C LYS A 20 -19.12 -25.43 12.73
N GLY A 21 -20.30 -24.91 12.42
CA GLY A 21 -20.52 -23.56 11.92
C GLY A 21 -20.12 -23.36 10.45
N GLN A 22 -19.79 -24.45 9.73
CA GLN A 22 -19.41 -24.37 8.32
C GLN A 22 -20.65 -24.18 7.45
N LYS A 23 -20.60 -23.21 6.54
CA LYS A 23 -21.72 -22.85 5.68
C LYS A 23 -21.55 -23.39 4.28
N ARG A 24 -22.63 -23.93 3.73
CA ARG A 24 -22.77 -24.35 2.33
C ARG A 24 -24.03 -23.76 1.73
N TYR A 25 -24.06 -23.61 0.44
CA TYR A 25 -25.27 -23.21 -0.28
C TYR A 25 -25.64 -24.30 -1.30
N PHE A 26 -26.91 -24.63 -1.36
CA PHE A 26 -27.44 -25.58 -2.34
C PHE A 26 -28.28 -24.84 -3.37
N ASN A 27 -28.00 -25.09 -4.64
CA ASN A 27 -28.77 -24.56 -5.76
C ASN A 27 -30.23 -25.06 -5.73
N SER A 28 -31.10 -24.46 -6.52
CA SER A 28 -32.53 -24.87 -6.64
C SER A 28 -32.73 -26.33 -7.07
N ASN A 29 -31.77 -26.90 -7.76
CA ASN A 29 -31.76 -28.32 -8.14
C ASN A 29 -31.12 -29.23 -7.07
N GLY A 30 -30.75 -28.72 -5.90
CA GLY A 30 -30.12 -29.47 -4.81
C GLY A 30 -28.63 -29.74 -4.96
N THR A 31 -27.99 -29.28 -6.01
CA THR A 31 -26.54 -29.41 -6.15
C THR A 31 -25.82 -28.43 -5.22
N MET A 32 -24.71 -28.86 -4.64
CA MET A 32 -23.88 -28.03 -3.77
C MET A 32 -23.18 -26.95 -4.59
N LYS A 33 -23.24 -25.71 -4.13
CA LYS A 33 -22.53 -24.59 -4.77
C LYS A 33 -21.03 -24.66 -4.53
N THR A 34 -20.24 -24.45 -5.58
CA THR A 34 -18.79 -24.35 -5.52
C THR A 34 -18.32 -23.10 -6.28
N GLY A 35 -17.11 -22.62 -5.98
CA GLY A 35 -16.53 -21.44 -6.62
C GLY A 35 -17.23 -20.14 -6.24
N TRP A 36 -17.14 -19.14 -7.12
CA TRP A 36 -17.73 -17.83 -6.90
C TRP A 36 -19.26 -17.87 -6.92
N TYR A 37 -19.84 -17.13 -6.00
CA TYR A 37 -21.28 -16.94 -5.91
C TYR A 37 -21.61 -15.52 -5.50
N LYS A 38 -22.49 -14.86 -6.26
CA LYS A 38 -23.08 -13.59 -5.90
C LYS A 38 -24.57 -13.80 -5.65
N ASP A 39 -24.98 -13.51 -4.44
CA ASP A 39 -26.38 -13.63 -4.03
C ASP A 39 -27.21 -12.56 -4.73
N SER A 40 -28.25 -12.94 -5.44
CA SER A 40 -29.08 -12.03 -6.25
C SER A 40 -29.92 -11.06 -5.41
N LYS A 41 -30.27 -11.43 -4.18
CA LYS A 41 -31.08 -10.61 -3.27
C LYS A 41 -30.20 -9.63 -2.48
N THR A 42 -29.18 -10.15 -1.80
CA THR A 42 -28.30 -9.33 -0.94
C THR A 42 -27.18 -8.62 -1.69
N LYS A 43 -26.89 -9.05 -2.93
CA LYS A 43 -25.75 -8.62 -3.75
C LYS A 43 -24.38 -8.98 -3.14
N TYR A 44 -24.36 -9.71 -2.03
CA TYR A 44 -23.12 -10.16 -1.40
C TYR A 44 -22.42 -11.25 -2.22
N SER A 45 -21.09 -11.22 -2.20
CA SER A 45 -20.26 -12.19 -2.89
C SER A 45 -19.63 -13.17 -1.89
N TYR A 46 -19.55 -14.43 -2.30
CA TYR A 46 -18.98 -15.54 -1.54
C TYR A 46 -18.07 -16.37 -2.43
N TYR A 47 -17.23 -17.17 -1.82
CA TYR A 47 -16.49 -18.21 -2.51
C TYR A 47 -16.62 -19.53 -1.75
N PHE A 48 -17.03 -20.56 -2.45
CA PHE A 48 -17.16 -21.90 -1.90
C PHE A 48 -15.99 -22.76 -2.36
N ASN A 49 -15.38 -23.47 -1.43
CA ASN A 49 -14.33 -24.45 -1.73
C ASN A 49 -14.81 -25.40 -2.84
N THR A 50 -14.00 -25.61 -3.86
CA THR A 50 -14.38 -26.35 -5.05
C THR A 50 -14.53 -27.86 -4.80
N SER A 51 -13.89 -28.39 -3.75
CA SER A 51 -13.95 -29.81 -3.41
C SER A 51 -15.09 -30.16 -2.43
N ASN A 52 -15.37 -29.30 -1.43
CA ASN A 52 -16.29 -29.63 -0.35
C ASN A 52 -17.43 -28.61 -0.15
N GLY A 53 -17.50 -27.57 -0.98
CA GLY A 53 -18.56 -26.56 -0.96
C GLY A 53 -18.62 -25.70 0.30
N ILE A 54 -17.62 -25.73 1.17
CA ILE A 54 -17.60 -24.89 2.37
C ILE A 54 -17.29 -23.46 1.97
N ALA A 55 -18.10 -22.50 2.44
CA ALA A 55 -17.86 -21.08 2.23
C ALA A 55 -16.54 -20.66 2.86
N TYR A 56 -15.71 -19.91 2.11
CA TYR A 56 -14.46 -19.38 2.63
C TYR A 56 -14.71 -18.31 3.69
N THR A 57 -13.84 -18.30 4.69
CA THR A 57 -13.77 -17.27 5.74
C THR A 57 -12.31 -16.84 5.95
N GLY A 58 -12.10 -15.63 6.43
CA GLY A 58 -10.75 -15.06 6.62
C GLY A 58 -10.06 -14.73 5.30
N LEU A 59 -8.75 -14.56 5.36
CA LEU A 59 -7.91 -14.26 4.18
C LEU A 59 -7.66 -15.52 3.38
N LYS A 60 -7.93 -15.47 2.08
CA LYS A 60 -7.77 -16.59 1.16
C LYS A 60 -7.12 -16.15 -0.15
N LYS A 61 -6.25 -16.98 -0.70
CA LYS A 61 -5.68 -16.79 -2.03
C LYS A 61 -6.47 -17.62 -3.04
N ILE A 62 -7.02 -16.97 -4.06
CA ILE A 62 -7.83 -17.59 -5.11
C ILE A 62 -7.29 -17.09 -6.46
N SER A 63 -6.88 -18.01 -7.32
CA SER A 63 -6.32 -17.69 -8.63
C SER A 63 -5.27 -16.56 -8.58
N GLY A 64 -4.30 -16.70 -7.66
CA GLY A 64 -3.19 -15.75 -7.50
C GLY A 64 -3.48 -14.48 -6.70
N SER A 65 -4.74 -14.12 -6.47
CA SER A 65 -5.15 -12.91 -5.75
C SER A 65 -5.64 -13.21 -4.34
N TYR A 66 -5.37 -12.31 -3.39
CA TYR A 66 -5.91 -12.42 -2.05
C TYR A 66 -7.28 -11.75 -1.96
N TYR A 67 -8.17 -12.37 -1.14
CA TYR A 67 -9.50 -11.88 -0.80
C TYR A 67 -9.72 -12.10 0.69
N TYR A 68 -10.51 -11.24 1.30
CA TYR A 68 -10.95 -11.44 2.67
C TYR A 68 -12.45 -11.73 2.73
N PHE A 69 -12.80 -12.77 3.45
CA PHE A 69 -14.19 -13.16 3.70
C PHE A 69 -14.46 -13.02 5.20
N SER A 70 -15.57 -12.39 5.54
CA SER A 70 -15.99 -12.23 6.95
C SER A 70 -15.97 -13.54 7.68
N LYS A 71 -15.30 -13.59 8.83
CA LYS A 71 -15.25 -14.82 9.66
C LYS A 71 -16.64 -15.26 10.12
N LYS A 72 -17.57 -14.31 10.35
CA LYS A 72 -18.92 -14.57 10.82
C LYS A 72 -19.87 -14.97 9.68
N SER A 73 -19.84 -14.27 8.56
CA SER A 73 -20.84 -14.40 7.49
C SER A 73 -20.32 -15.11 6.24
N GLY A 74 -19.01 -15.16 6.00
CA GLY A 74 -18.41 -15.60 4.74
C GLY A 74 -18.57 -14.61 3.59
N VAL A 75 -19.11 -13.41 3.84
CA VAL A 75 -19.24 -12.34 2.82
C VAL A 75 -17.88 -11.79 2.48
N ARG A 76 -17.59 -11.65 1.18
CA ARG A 76 -16.38 -11.01 0.69
C ARG A 76 -16.32 -9.53 1.10
N TYR A 77 -15.16 -9.11 1.60
CA TYR A 77 -14.90 -7.71 1.94
C TYR A 77 -14.49 -6.93 0.69
N GLU A 78 -15.12 -5.80 0.44
CA GLU A 78 -14.92 -4.92 -0.73
C GLU A 78 -15.00 -3.44 -0.35
N LYS A 79 -14.51 -3.06 0.84
CA LYS A 79 -14.67 -1.70 1.39
C LYS A 79 -13.38 -0.88 1.41
N GLY A 80 -12.40 -1.20 0.56
CA GLY A 80 -11.13 -0.49 0.51
C GLY A 80 -10.16 -0.93 1.61
N PHE A 81 -9.64 0.02 2.39
CA PHE A 81 -8.69 -0.29 3.46
C PHE A 81 -9.30 -1.21 4.53
N GLY A 82 -8.51 -2.17 4.99
CA GLY A 82 -8.88 -3.10 6.03
C GLY A 82 -7.65 -3.78 6.62
N HIS A 83 -7.81 -4.46 7.75
CA HIS A 83 -6.72 -5.20 8.39
C HIS A 83 -7.11 -6.65 8.68
N VAL A 84 -6.12 -7.53 8.69
CA VAL A 84 -6.25 -8.92 9.08
C VAL A 84 -5.13 -9.22 10.09
N GLY A 85 -5.48 -9.30 11.36
CA GLY A 85 -4.50 -9.22 12.45
C GLY A 85 -3.81 -7.85 12.42
N SER A 86 -2.49 -7.84 12.52
CA SER A 86 -1.66 -6.62 12.44
C SER A 86 -1.33 -6.16 11.02
N ARG A 87 -1.75 -6.89 9.99
CA ARG A 87 -1.42 -6.60 8.60
C ARG A 87 -2.51 -5.79 7.94
N HIS A 88 -2.14 -4.73 7.22
CA HIS A 88 -3.04 -3.83 6.51
C HIS A 88 -3.10 -4.17 5.03
N TYR A 89 -4.26 -4.02 4.42
CA TYR A 89 -4.57 -4.34 3.03
C TYR A 89 -5.49 -3.27 2.45
N TYR A 90 -5.57 -3.23 1.13
CA TYR A 90 -6.63 -2.53 0.43
C TYR A 90 -7.38 -3.53 -0.46
N PHE A 91 -8.66 -3.72 -0.19
CA PHE A 91 -9.53 -4.59 -0.98
C PHE A 91 -10.33 -3.75 -1.96
N ASN A 92 -10.10 -3.96 -3.25
CA ASN A 92 -10.72 -3.18 -4.31
C ASN A 92 -12.25 -3.23 -4.21
N PRO A 93 -12.94 -2.06 -4.15
CA PRO A 93 -14.39 -2.01 -3.97
C PRO A 93 -15.19 -2.69 -5.09
N SER A 94 -14.66 -2.77 -6.31
CA SER A 94 -15.36 -3.36 -7.46
C SER A 94 -15.30 -4.88 -7.51
N ASN A 95 -14.20 -5.48 -7.00
CA ASN A 95 -13.97 -6.92 -7.18
C ASN A 95 -13.44 -7.64 -5.95
N GLY A 96 -13.18 -6.92 -4.85
CA GLY A 96 -12.68 -7.47 -3.58
C GLY A 96 -11.25 -8.01 -3.62
N LYS A 97 -10.51 -7.87 -4.72
CA LYS A 97 -9.10 -8.27 -4.78
C LYS A 97 -8.26 -7.39 -3.88
N ALA A 98 -7.37 -7.99 -3.11
CA ALA A 98 -6.35 -7.23 -2.39
C ALA A 98 -5.39 -6.59 -3.39
N GLN A 99 -5.12 -5.30 -3.20
CA GLN A 99 -4.20 -4.51 -3.99
C GLN A 99 -2.76 -5.02 -3.82
N THR A 100 -2.02 -5.03 -4.91
CA THR A 100 -0.56 -5.25 -4.94
C THR A 100 0.11 -4.14 -5.73
N GLY A 101 1.38 -3.84 -5.42
CA GLY A 101 2.09 -2.73 -6.06
C GLY A 101 1.53 -1.36 -5.65
N TRP A 102 1.69 -0.38 -6.53
CA TRP A 102 1.28 0.99 -6.27
C TRP A 102 -0.24 1.19 -6.33
N LEU A 103 -0.74 2.04 -5.43
CA LEU A 103 -2.10 2.58 -5.45
C LEU A 103 -2.03 4.09 -5.21
N THR A 104 -2.66 4.86 -6.08
CA THR A 104 -2.92 6.28 -5.82
C THR A 104 -4.40 6.47 -5.48
N LEU A 105 -4.67 7.04 -4.32
CA LEU A 105 -6.03 7.30 -3.87
C LEU A 105 -6.08 8.69 -3.22
N ASN A 106 -6.97 9.56 -3.71
CA ASN A 106 -7.13 10.93 -3.22
C ASN A 106 -5.78 11.70 -3.17
N GLY A 107 -4.96 11.58 -4.22
CA GLY A 107 -3.64 12.23 -4.31
C GLY A 107 -2.54 11.62 -3.47
N LYS A 108 -2.84 10.64 -2.61
CA LYS A 108 -1.86 9.93 -1.78
C LYS A 108 -1.42 8.63 -2.45
N LYS A 109 -0.13 8.31 -2.36
CA LYS A 109 0.43 7.06 -2.90
C LYS A 109 0.63 6.05 -1.79
N TYR A 110 0.31 4.80 -2.07
CA TYR A 110 0.49 3.65 -1.19
C TYR A 110 1.18 2.53 -1.95
N TYR A 111 1.90 1.68 -1.25
CA TYR A 111 2.49 0.49 -1.86
C TYR A 111 2.13 -0.77 -1.08
N PHE A 112 1.80 -1.81 -1.81
CA PHE A 112 1.45 -3.12 -1.26
C PHE A 112 2.44 -4.15 -1.79
N ASN A 113 2.94 -4.99 -0.92
CA ASN A 113 3.86 -6.06 -1.30
C ASN A 113 3.25 -6.92 -2.42
N THR A 114 3.99 -7.14 -3.48
CA THR A 114 3.50 -7.81 -4.69
C THR A 114 3.15 -9.28 -4.49
N SER A 115 3.74 -9.94 -3.49
CA SER A 115 3.50 -11.36 -3.19
C SER A 115 2.44 -11.58 -2.11
N SER A 116 2.44 -10.75 -1.04
CA SER A 116 1.58 -10.91 0.12
C SER A 116 0.40 -9.93 0.16
N ALA A 117 0.38 -8.91 -0.69
CA ALA A 117 -0.59 -7.80 -0.71
C ALA A 117 -0.63 -6.98 0.60
N VAL A 118 0.37 -7.12 1.48
CA VAL A 118 0.45 -6.34 2.73
C VAL A 118 0.93 -4.92 2.42
N MET A 119 0.25 -3.93 2.99
CA MET A 119 0.59 -2.52 2.85
C MET A 119 1.92 -2.21 3.57
N TYR A 120 2.77 -1.41 2.94
CA TYR A 120 3.97 -0.87 3.56
C TYR A 120 3.57 0.29 4.48
N MET A 121 4.05 0.25 5.72
CA MET A 121 3.79 1.27 6.77
C MET A 121 5.00 1.36 7.69
N ASN A 122 5.28 2.56 8.22
CA ASN A 122 6.38 2.80 9.15
C ASN A 122 7.72 2.19 8.68
N THR A 123 8.03 2.33 7.40
CA THR A 123 9.21 1.70 6.81
C THR A 123 9.79 2.54 5.67
N THR A 124 11.03 2.24 5.32
CA THR A 124 11.69 2.76 4.12
C THR A 124 11.99 1.60 3.20
N ALA A 125 11.71 1.72 1.93
CA ALA A 125 11.96 0.68 0.94
C ALA A 125 12.42 1.26 -0.41
N ALA A 126 13.30 0.51 -1.08
CA ALA A 126 13.66 0.78 -2.46
C ALA A 126 12.68 0.04 -3.39
N ILE A 127 12.03 0.77 -4.28
CA ILE A 127 11.07 0.25 -5.24
C ILE A 127 11.41 0.83 -6.61
N SER A 128 11.71 -0.05 -7.56
CA SER A 128 12.08 0.34 -8.93
C SER A 128 13.21 1.38 -9.00
N GLY A 129 14.26 1.20 -8.18
CA GLY A 129 15.45 2.06 -8.17
C GLY A 129 15.29 3.39 -7.41
N LYS A 130 14.12 3.66 -6.84
CA LYS A 130 13.86 4.83 -6.01
C LYS A 130 13.58 4.42 -4.57
N THR A 131 13.98 5.27 -3.63
CA THR A 131 13.74 5.05 -2.20
C THR A 131 12.49 5.80 -1.76
N TYR A 132 11.60 5.13 -1.03
CA TYR A 132 10.37 5.70 -0.48
C TYR A 132 10.32 5.51 1.03
N VAL A 133 9.82 6.53 1.72
CA VAL A 133 9.47 6.47 3.14
C VAL A 133 7.96 6.33 3.24
N PHE A 134 7.50 5.35 4.01
CA PHE A 134 6.09 5.09 4.29
C PHE A 134 5.77 5.49 5.73
N ASP A 135 4.83 6.40 5.91
CA ASP A 135 4.40 6.86 7.23
C ASP A 135 3.55 5.81 7.98
N SER A 136 3.04 6.19 9.16
CA SER A 136 2.17 5.33 9.98
C SER A 136 0.81 5.04 9.32
N ASN A 137 0.42 5.79 8.31
CA ASN A 137 -0.80 5.57 7.51
C ASN A 137 -0.51 4.85 6.20
N GLY A 138 0.77 4.52 5.92
CA GLY A 138 1.23 3.90 4.69
C GLY A 138 1.34 4.84 3.50
N VAL A 139 1.28 6.16 3.73
CA VAL A 139 1.48 7.14 2.65
C VAL A 139 2.95 7.19 2.28
N ALA A 140 3.23 7.00 1.00
CA ALA A 140 4.58 7.01 0.45
C ALA A 140 5.04 8.42 0.09
N THR A 141 6.24 8.77 0.53
CA THR A 141 6.99 9.95 0.08
C THR A 141 8.29 9.48 -0.57
N GLU A 142 8.58 9.92 -1.78
CA GLU A 142 9.85 9.61 -2.44
C GLU A 142 10.98 10.35 -1.72
N LYS A 143 11.97 9.60 -1.24
CA LYS A 143 13.19 10.18 -0.70
C LYS A 143 14.06 10.63 -1.88
N GLN A 144 14.19 11.93 -2.06
CA GLN A 144 15.10 12.43 -3.07
C GLN A 144 16.51 11.93 -2.76
N SER A 145 17.15 11.31 -3.74
CA SER A 145 18.60 11.09 -3.68
C SER A 145 19.23 12.45 -3.72
N SER A 146 19.89 12.85 -2.63
CA SER A 146 20.78 14.00 -2.67
C SER A 146 21.99 13.62 -3.55
N THR A 147 21.84 13.68 -4.85
CA THR A 147 23.00 13.86 -5.72
C THR A 147 23.51 15.25 -5.40
N THR A 148 24.51 15.30 -4.55
CA THR A 148 25.33 16.48 -4.37
C THR A 148 26.07 16.69 -5.70
N THR A 149 25.41 17.32 -6.67
CA THR A 149 26.10 17.90 -7.79
C THR A 149 26.80 19.11 -7.21
N GLY A 150 28.01 18.92 -6.75
CA GLY A 150 28.86 20.02 -6.33
C GLY A 150 29.08 20.95 -7.54
N SER A 151 28.33 22.01 -7.60
CA SER A 151 28.63 23.10 -8.55
C SER A 151 29.89 23.76 -8.08
N THR A 152 30.97 23.61 -8.84
CA THR A 152 32.20 24.39 -8.64
C THR A 152 32.00 25.77 -9.25
N PHE A 153 32.02 26.77 -8.42
CA PHE A 153 32.05 28.15 -8.87
C PHE A 153 33.49 28.65 -8.74
N THR A 154 34.07 29.07 -9.85
CA THR A 154 35.45 29.62 -9.90
C THR A 154 35.35 31.08 -10.25
N TRP A 155 35.93 31.93 -9.44
CA TRP A 155 36.08 33.37 -9.75
C TRP A 155 37.55 33.77 -9.69
N TYR A 156 37.94 34.79 -10.48
CA TYR A 156 39.26 35.34 -10.48
C TYR A 156 39.29 36.66 -9.69
N ASP A 157 40.13 36.70 -8.67
CA ASP A 157 40.37 37.92 -7.91
C ASP A 157 41.42 38.78 -8.61
N GLN A 158 41.00 39.89 -9.19
CA GLN A 158 41.82 40.84 -9.92
C GLN A 158 42.89 41.50 -9.03
N LYS A 159 42.57 41.69 -7.74
CA LYS A 159 43.47 42.36 -6.78
C LYS A 159 44.64 41.47 -6.38
N HIS A 160 44.39 40.23 -6.12
CA HIS A 160 45.42 39.29 -5.65
C HIS A 160 45.92 38.35 -6.76
N LYS A 161 45.41 38.48 -7.99
CA LYS A 161 45.77 37.67 -9.18
C LYS A 161 45.66 36.16 -8.91
N ARG A 162 44.59 35.72 -8.22
CA ARG A 162 44.37 34.35 -7.84
C ARG A 162 42.98 33.87 -8.27
N ASN A 163 42.93 32.60 -8.62
CA ASN A 163 41.67 31.88 -8.83
C ASN A 163 41.24 31.22 -7.53
N TYR A 164 39.98 31.44 -7.14
CA TYR A 164 39.35 30.78 -6.01
C TYR A 164 38.27 29.86 -6.53
N THR A 165 38.29 28.63 -6.07
CA THR A 165 37.27 27.62 -6.39
C THR A 165 36.54 27.25 -5.12
N ILE A 166 35.24 27.55 -5.06
CA ILE A 166 34.39 27.13 -3.95
C ILE A 166 33.59 25.92 -4.38
N LEU A 167 33.73 24.84 -3.67
CA LEU A 167 32.82 23.70 -3.78
C LEU A 167 31.55 24.01 -2.97
N SER A 168 30.52 24.49 -3.62
CA SER A 168 29.24 24.69 -2.96
C SER A 168 28.55 23.36 -2.75
N GLN A 169 28.67 22.79 -1.55
CA GLN A 169 27.79 21.72 -1.10
C GLN A 169 26.48 22.37 -0.64
N PHE A 170 25.60 22.68 -1.56
CA PHE A 170 24.25 23.10 -1.21
C PHE A 170 23.44 21.84 -0.89
N ASN A 171 23.23 21.60 0.38
CA ASN A 171 22.23 20.65 0.83
C ASN A 171 20.86 21.29 0.54
N THR A 172 20.18 20.86 -0.52
CA THR A 172 18.83 21.30 -0.86
C THR A 172 17.76 20.76 0.09
N HIS A 173 18.20 20.17 1.21
CA HIS A 173 17.31 19.70 2.25
C HIS A 173 17.14 20.78 3.30
N THR A 174 16.00 21.41 3.23
CA THR A 174 15.37 22.21 4.28
C THR A 174 16.09 23.46 4.70
N GLY A 175 15.47 24.53 4.33
CA GLY A 175 15.51 25.72 5.16
C GLY A 175 16.89 26.32 5.27
N ILE A 176 17.01 27.40 4.63
CA ILE A 176 17.95 28.48 4.94
C ILE A 176 18.29 28.34 6.44
N ALA A 177 19.54 28.05 6.71
CA ALA A 177 20.06 28.18 8.06
C ALA A 177 19.68 29.55 8.57
N ASN A 178 19.09 29.59 9.76
CA ASN A 178 18.50 30.76 10.40
C ASN A 178 19.14 32.06 10.00
N GLY A 179 18.46 32.87 9.15
CA GLY A 179 18.78 34.25 8.87
C GLY A 179 19.39 34.60 7.52
N ALA A 180 19.87 33.69 6.72
CA ALA A 180 20.40 34.01 5.38
C ALA A 180 19.25 34.12 4.35
N LYS A 181 19.12 35.26 3.72
CA LYS A 181 18.01 35.59 2.81
C LYS A 181 18.24 35.18 1.35
N SER A 182 19.49 34.89 0.96
CA SER A 182 19.85 34.45 -0.39
C SER A 182 21.26 33.85 -0.46
N ASN A 183 21.57 33.14 -1.55
CA ASN A 183 22.93 32.66 -1.83
C ASN A 183 23.96 33.80 -1.98
N LEU A 184 23.53 35.00 -2.35
CA LEU A 184 24.36 36.21 -2.42
C LEU A 184 24.79 36.67 -1.02
N ASP A 185 23.93 36.56 -0.02
CA ASP A 185 24.23 36.98 1.34
C ASP A 185 25.30 36.09 1.98
N ILE A 186 25.34 34.81 1.63
CA ILE A 186 26.38 33.88 2.10
C ILE A 186 27.75 34.23 1.44
N LEU A 187 27.75 34.58 0.16
CA LEU A 187 28.97 35.00 -0.53
C LEU A 187 29.52 36.33 0.04
N ALA A 188 28.65 37.27 0.35
CA ALA A 188 29.01 38.54 0.97
C ALA A 188 29.66 38.34 2.36
N ALA A 189 29.11 37.48 3.19
CA ALA A 189 29.65 37.18 4.52
C ALA A 189 31.04 36.52 4.46
N VAL A 190 31.33 35.67 3.48
CA VAL A 190 32.66 35.07 3.28
C VAL A 190 33.68 36.13 2.83
N CYS A 191 33.27 37.10 2.00
CA CYS A 191 34.15 38.17 1.57
C CYS A 191 34.49 39.17 2.71
N GLU A 192 33.56 39.41 3.62
CA GLU A 192 33.79 40.34 4.76
C GLU A 192 34.72 39.75 5.83
N THR A 193 34.73 38.44 6.03
CA THR A 193 35.63 37.80 7.01
C THR A 193 37.08 37.78 6.57
N GLU A 194 37.38 37.80 5.26
CA GLU A 194 38.75 37.87 4.75
C GLU A 194 39.29 39.31 4.65
N ALA A 195 38.43 40.31 4.69
CA ALA A 195 38.85 41.73 4.63
C ALA A 195 39.20 42.31 6.02
N GLY A 196 38.96 41.55 7.10
CA GLY A 196 39.16 42.00 8.49
C GLY A 196 40.53 41.69 9.10
N ASP A 197 41.39 40.95 8.43
CA ASP A 197 42.72 40.56 8.94
C ASP A 197 43.83 41.27 8.10
N GLN A 198 43.94 42.60 8.24
CA GLN A 198 45.17 43.35 7.96
C GLN A 198 45.38 44.42 9.03
#